data_82393af0f3f2244f6bc302d1569f8703
#
_entry.id   82393af0f3f2244f6bc302d1569f8703
#
_cell.length_a   1.000
_cell.length_b   1.000
_cell.length_c   1.000
_cell.angle_alpha   90.00
_cell.angle_beta   90.00
_cell.angle_gamma   90.00
#
_symmetry.space_group_name_H-M   'P 1'
#
loop_
_entity.id
_entity.type
_entity.pdbx_description
1 polymer ?
#
loop_
_entity_poly.entity_id
_entity_poly.type
_entity_poly.pdbx_seq_one_letter_code
_entity_poly.pdbx_strand_id
1 'polypeptide(L)'
;MYKRQGKDIVFCLDRIQVFRLSSHTFEYPEDFDPQEYFNGCIGVIPGEECGIEKVKIKVSTGQANYLRDLPMHESQQESERTDSYSIFELQVRPTFDFQQELLWNGEDMEVIEPIWLRREIAGKVKRMWNKYK
;
A
#
# COMPACT_ATOMS: atom_id res chain seq x y z
N MET A 1 -2.95 -11.01 17.80
CA MET A 1 -1.65 -10.39 17.47
C MET A 1 -0.57 -11.03 18.34
N TYR A 2 0.55 -11.49 17.79
CA TYR A 2 1.63 -12.15 18.53
C TYR A 2 2.86 -11.25 18.50
N LYS A 3 3.40 -10.89 19.69
CA LYS A 3 4.65 -10.11 19.78
C LYS A 3 5.84 -11.05 19.76
N ARG A 4 6.69 -10.94 18.76
CA ARG A 4 8.00 -11.59 18.73
C ARG A 4 9.07 -10.52 18.75
N GLN A 5 9.90 -10.51 19.79
CA GLN A 5 10.98 -9.51 19.99
C GLN A 5 10.49 -8.06 19.99
N GLY A 6 9.29 -7.80 20.56
CA GLY A 6 8.73 -6.46 20.67
C GLY A 6 8.06 -5.90 19.39
N LYS A 7 7.98 -6.69 18.31
CA LYS A 7 7.26 -6.31 17.09
C LYS A 7 5.93 -7.05 16.99
N ASP A 8 4.90 -6.36 16.55
CA ASP A 8 3.62 -6.96 16.22
C ASP A 8 3.73 -7.74 14.91
N ILE A 9 3.14 -8.92 14.86
CA ILE A 9 3.16 -9.78 13.67
C ILE A 9 1.73 -10.02 13.21
N VAL A 10 1.47 -9.72 11.97
CA VAL A 10 0.21 -10.01 11.29
C VAL A 10 0.29 -11.39 10.65
N PHE A 11 -0.68 -12.26 10.98
CA PHE A 11 -0.81 -13.59 10.38
C PHE A 11 -2.01 -13.63 9.44
N CYS A 12 -1.82 -14.18 8.24
CA CYS A 12 -2.92 -14.48 7.33
C CYS A 12 -3.67 -15.72 7.83
N LEU A 13 -4.97 -15.60 8.05
CA LEU A 13 -5.80 -16.70 8.57
C LEU A 13 -5.85 -17.90 7.62
N ASP A 14 -5.81 -17.67 6.31
CA ASP A 14 -5.78 -18.68 5.27
C ASP A 14 -4.52 -19.59 5.28
N ARG A 15 -3.46 -19.15 5.96
CA ARG A 15 -2.21 -19.90 6.11
C ARG A 15 -2.13 -20.72 7.39
N ILE A 16 -3.15 -20.63 8.26
CA ILE A 16 -3.19 -21.41 9.49
C ILE A 16 -3.56 -22.86 9.17
N GLN A 17 -2.65 -23.79 9.40
CA GLN A 17 -2.88 -25.22 9.17
C GLN A 17 -3.49 -25.92 10.37
N VAL A 18 -3.11 -25.50 11.58
CA VAL A 18 -3.58 -26.09 12.84
C VAL A 18 -3.74 -24.99 13.88
N PHE A 19 -4.84 -25.01 14.61
CA PHE A 19 -5.01 -24.17 15.80
C PHE A 19 -5.51 -25.01 16.98
N ARG A 20 -5.17 -24.59 18.18
CA ARG A 20 -5.61 -25.21 19.44
C ARG A 20 -5.88 -24.12 20.45
N LEU A 21 -6.91 -24.33 21.29
CA LEU A 21 -7.11 -23.49 22.46
C LEU A 21 -5.98 -23.74 23.46
N SER A 22 -5.39 -22.68 23.97
CA SER A 22 -4.38 -22.72 25.02
C SER A 22 -5.02 -22.43 26.37
N SER A 23 -4.44 -22.99 27.42
CA SER A 23 -4.77 -22.58 28.79
C SER A 23 -4.14 -21.24 29.21
N HIS A 24 -3.22 -20.73 28.39
CA HIS A 24 -2.64 -19.40 28.61
C HIS A 24 -3.64 -18.34 28.21
N THR A 25 -3.88 -17.43 29.13
CA THR A 25 -4.69 -16.22 28.88
C THR A 25 -3.75 -15.05 28.57
N PHE A 26 -4.23 -14.07 27.85
CA PHE A 26 -3.57 -12.81 27.62
C PHE A 26 -4.55 -11.66 27.88
N GLU A 27 -4.05 -10.52 28.28
CA GLU A 27 -4.84 -9.31 28.36
C GLU A 27 -4.92 -8.67 26.96
N TYR A 28 -6.14 -8.45 26.51
CA TYR A 28 -6.34 -7.70 25.27
C TYR A 28 -5.94 -6.25 25.50
N PRO A 29 -5.07 -5.66 24.65
CA PRO A 29 -4.71 -4.25 24.80
C PRO A 29 -5.95 -3.37 24.64
N GLU A 30 -6.38 -2.68 25.71
CA GLU A 30 -7.57 -1.83 25.72
C GLU A 30 -7.46 -0.68 24.71
N ASP A 31 -6.24 -0.20 24.45
CA ASP A 31 -5.94 0.92 23.56
C ASP A 31 -5.67 0.49 22.10
N PHE A 32 -5.87 -0.79 21.74
CA PHE A 32 -5.63 -1.25 20.37
C PHE A 32 -6.85 -1.01 19.49
N ASP A 33 -6.73 -0.04 18.58
CA ASP A 33 -7.68 0.20 17.50
C ASP A 33 -7.13 -0.36 16.17
N PRO A 34 -7.76 -1.41 15.60
CA PRO A 34 -7.33 -1.97 14.32
C PRO A 34 -7.43 -0.96 13.17
N GLN A 35 -8.39 -0.03 13.20
CA GLN A 35 -8.56 0.97 12.15
C GLN A 35 -7.41 1.97 12.19
N GLU A 36 -7.03 2.43 13.37
CA GLU A 36 -5.87 3.30 13.55
C GLU A 36 -4.56 2.60 13.16
N TYR A 37 -4.41 1.34 13.56
CA TYR A 37 -3.23 0.52 13.24
C TYR A 37 -2.99 0.36 11.74
N PHE A 38 -4.05 0.15 10.95
CA PHE A 38 -3.99 0.01 9.50
C PHE A 38 -4.26 1.32 8.74
N ASN A 39 -4.36 2.45 9.43
CA ASN A 39 -4.63 3.73 8.80
C ASN A 39 -3.56 4.05 7.73
N GLY A 40 -4.03 4.43 6.54
CA GLY A 40 -3.20 4.75 5.38
C GLY A 40 -2.53 3.54 4.73
N CYS A 41 -2.83 2.31 5.16
CA CYS A 41 -2.27 1.10 4.57
C CYS A 41 -3.05 0.68 3.32
N ILE A 42 -2.31 0.34 2.28
CA ILE A 42 -2.82 -0.44 1.16
C ILE A 42 -2.26 -1.85 1.34
N GLY A 43 -3.15 -2.84 1.50
CA GLY A 43 -2.76 -4.21 1.82
C GLY A 43 -2.64 -4.47 3.32
N VAL A 44 -1.79 -5.43 3.69
CA VAL A 44 -1.70 -5.98 5.07
C VAL A 44 -0.43 -5.58 5.83
N ILE A 45 0.48 -4.85 5.19
CA ILE A 45 1.71 -4.37 5.84
C ILE A 45 1.42 -3.06 6.56
N PRO A 46 1.45 -3.02 7.90
CA PRO A 46 1.05 -1.83 8.66
C PRO A 46 2.01 -0.64 8.50
N GLY A 47 3.21 -0.87 7.97
CA GLY A 47 4.15 0.19 7.64
C GLY A 47 4.62 0.99 8.85
N GLU A 48 4.90 0.33 9.98
CA GLU A 48 5.38 0.98 11.22
C GLU A 48 6.62 1.86 10.99
N GLU A 49 7.42 1.54 9.96
CA GLU A 49 8.61 2.30 9.57
C GLU A 49 8.31 3.40 8.53
N CYS A 50 7.05 3.51 8.08
CA CYS A 50 6.65 4.41 7.01
C CYS A 50 5.45 5.28 7.46
N GLY A 51 5.64 6.58 7.53
CA GLY A 51 4.56 7.53 7.83
C GLY A 51 3.53 7.61 6.69
N ILE A 52 2.36 8.19 7.01
CA ILE A 52 1.39 8.57 5.97
C ILE A 52 1.97 9.75 5.20
N GLU A 53 2.02 9.63 3.89
CA GLU A 53 2.53 10.67 3.00
C GLU A 53 1.49 10.99 1.92
N LYS A 54 1.56 12.21 1.44
CA LYS A 54 0.81 12.61 0.24
C LYS A 54 1.52 12.06 -0.99
N VAL A 55 0.86 11.15 -1.68
CA VAL A 55 1.35 10.58 -2.93
C VAL A 55 0.52 11.10 -4.09
N LYS A 56 1.19 11.56 -5.15
CA LYS A 56 0.57 11.92 -6.42
C LYS A 56 0.98 10.93 -7.48
N ILE A 57 -0.02 10.41 -8.18
CA ILE A 57 0.17 9.50 -9.30
C ILE A 57 -0.52 10.08 -10.54
N LYS A 58 0.15 9.97 -11.68
CA LYS A 58 -0.42 10.21 -12.99
C LYS A 58 -0.86 8.87 -13.57
N VAL A 59 -2.06 8.84 -14.10
CA VAL A 59 -2.72 7.60 -14.51
C VAL A 59 -3.29 7.77 -15.91
N SER A 60 -3.13 6.77 -16.77
CA SER A 60 -3.74 6.76 -18.11
C SER A 60 -5.26 6.87 -18.04
N THR A 61 -5.89 7.39 -19.09
CA THR A 61 -7.36 7.58 -19.14
C THR A 61 -8.11 6.25 -18.93
N GLY A 62 -7.60 5.15 -19.47
CA GLY A 62 -8.21 3.83 -19.30
C GLY A 62 -8.20 3.41 -17.83
N GLN A 63 -7.03 3.43 -17.21
CA GLN A 63 -6.86 3.02 -15.81
C GLN A 63 -7.54 3.99 -14.84
N ALA A 64 -7.62 5.28 -15.16
CA ALA A 64 -8.31 6.28 -14.34
C ALA A 64 -9.81 5.95 -14.16
N ASN A 65 -10.47 5.34 -15.15
CA ASN A 65 -11.86 4.91 -15.00
C ASN A 65 -12.00 3.82 -13.93
N TYR A 66 -11.07 2.83 -13.92
CA TYR A 66 -11.06 1.81 -12.88
C TYR A 66 -10.83 2.39 -11.49
N LEU A 67 -9.93 3.36 -11.36
CA LEU A 67 -9.67 4.00 -10.07
C LEU A 67 -10.84 4.85 -9.56
N ARG A 68 -11.71 5.35 -10.43
CA ARG A 68 -12.94 6.04 -10.01
C ARG A 68 -13.97 5.06 -9.47
N ASP A 69 -14.08 3.88 -10.11
CA ASP A 69 -15.03 2.84 -9.72
C ASP A 69 -14.53 2.05 -8.50
N LEU A 70 -13.22 1.82 -8.42
CA LEU A 70 -12.57 1.08 -7.35
C LEU A 70 -11.32 1.85 -6.88
N PRO A 71 -11.46 2.80 -5.96
CA PRO A 71 -10.34 3.55 -5.41
C PRO A 71 -9.32 2.64 -4.71
N MET A 72 -8.03 2.95 -4.87
CA MET A 72 -6.95 2.25 -4.17
C MET A 72 -7.01 2.44 -2.65
N HIS A 73 -7.52 3.59 -2.21
CA HIS A 73 -7.65 3.96 -0.81
C HIS A 73 -8.76 4.99 -0.65
N GLU A 74 -9.41 5.03 0.52
CA GLU A 74 -10.50 5.98 0.82
C GLU A 74 -10.11 7.46 0.70
N SER A 75 -8.82 7.77 0.90
CA SER A 75 -8.28 9.14 0.75
C SER A 75 -8.05 9.57 -0.69
N GLN A 76 -8.32 8.69 -1.67
CA GLN A 76 -8.06 8.99 -3.08
C GLN A 76 -8.92 10.15 -3.57
N GLN A 77 -8.28 11.14 -4.19
CA GLN A 77 -8.94 12.27 -4.82
C GLN A 77 -8.35 12.52 -6.21
N GLU A 78 -9.20 12.74 -7.21
CA GLU A 78 -8.77 13.16 -8.53
C GLU A 78 -8.56 14.67 -8.53
N SER A 79 -7.32 15.12 -8.66
CA SER A 79 -6.94 16.54 -8.61
C SER A 79 -6.85 17.18 -9.99
N GLU A 80 -6.64 16.38 -11.05
CA GLU A 80 -6.59 16.85 -12.43
C GLU A 80 -7.14 15.78 -13.37
N ARG A 81 -7.84 16.21 -14.40
CA ARG A 81 -8.36 15.36 -15.47
C ARG A 81 -8.16 16.01 -16.82
N THR A 82 -7.55 15.27 -17.73
CA THR A 82 -7.37 15.65 -19.14
C THR A 82 -7.90 14.55 -20.07
N ASP A 83 -7.81 14.77 -21.37
CA ASP A 83 -8.22 13.75 -22.36
C ASP A 83 -7.25 12.56 -22.42
N SER A 84 -6.01 12.72 -21.93
CA SER A 84 -4.95 11.71 -22.04
C SER A 84 -4.52 11.10 -20.69
N TYR A 85 -4.79 11.76 -19.57
CA TYR A 85 -4.43 11.28 -18.25
C TYR A 85 -5.27 11.94 -17.15
N SER A 86 -5.23 11.37 -15.97
CA SER A 86 -5.68 11.99 -14.70
C SER A 86 -4.58 11.97 -13.66
N ILE A 87 -4.64 12.92 -12.71
CA ILE A 87 -3.78 12.93 -11.53
C ILE A 87 -4.63 12.62 -10.31
N PHE A 88 -4.22 11.60 -9.55
CA PHE A 88 -4.81 11.26 -8.27
C PHE A 88 -3.85 11.58 -7.13
N GLU A 89 -4.41 12.08 -6.03
CA GLU A 89 -3.73 12.32 -4.77
C GLU A 89 -4.25 11.35 -3.72
N LEU A 90 -3.33 10.75 -2.96
CA LEU A 90 -3.62 9.80 -1.89
C LEU A 90 -2.86 10.16 -0.62
N GLN A 91 -3.46 9.91 0.54
CA GLN A 91 -2.80 9.99 1.84
C GLN A 91 -2.58 8.54 2.32
N VAL A 92 -1.42 7.98 2.03
CA VAL A 92 -1.13 6.55 2.25
C VAL A 92 0.28 6.35 2.79
N ARG A 93 0.50 5.16 3.37
CA ARG A 93 1.85 4.68 3.71
C ARG A 93 2.45 4.00 2.48
N PRO A 94 3.54 4.53 1.88
CA PRO A 94 4.15 3.96 0.67
C PRO A 94 4.92 2.67 0.96
N THR A 95 4.25 1.71 1.58
CA THR A 95 4.77 0.39 1.95
C THR A 95 5.11 -0.46 0.74
N PHE A 96 5.65 -1.65 0.98
CA PHE A 96 5.89 -2.64 -0.07
C PHE A 96 4.62 -2.97 -0.85
N ASP A 97 3.47 -3.17 -0.16
CA ASP A 97 2.20 -3.51 -0.82
C ASP A 97 1.75 -2.40 -1.77
N PHE A 98 1.83 -1.14 -1.34
CA PHE A 98 1.52 0.00 -2.22
C PHE A 98 2.45 0.07 -3.44
N GLN A 99 3.74 -0.17 -3.25
CA GLN A 99 4.70 -0.19 -4.36
C GLN A 99 4.46 -1.36 -5.31
N GLN A 100 3.98 -2.50 -4.81
CA GLN A 100 3.58 -3.62 -5.66
C GLN A 100 2.36 -3.26 -6.50
N GLU A 101 1.38 -2.56 -5.93
CA GLU A 101 0.19 -2.10 -6.66
C GLU A 101 0.57 -1.13 -7.79
N LEU A 102 1.50 -0.20 -7.54
CA LEU A 102 2.02 0.69 -8.57
C LEU A 102 2.71 -0.09 -9.71
N LEU A 103 3.52 -1.09 -9.37
CA LEU A 103 4.24 -1.90 -10.36
C LEU A 103 3.31 -2.85 -11.13
N TRP A 104 2.23 -3.31 -10.51
CA TRP A 104 1.19 -4.13 -11.15
C TRP A 104 0.50 -3.38 -12.28
N ASN A 105 0.24 -2.10 -12.09
CA ASN A 105 -0.36 -1.24 -13.10
C ASN A 105 0.62 -0.80 -14.21
N GLY A 106 1.92 -1.09 -14.04
CA GLY A 106 2.93 -0.96 -15.09
C GLY A 106 3.02 0.44 -15.69
N GLU A 107 2.87 0.52 -17.02
CA GLU A 107 2.99 1.79 -17.78
C GLU A 107 1.79 2.73 -17.60
N ASP A 108 0.68 2.23 -17.04
CA ASP A 108 -0.52 3.04 -16.83
C ASP A 108 -0.46 3.96 -15.61
N MET A 109 0.53 3.76 -14.73
CA MET A 109 0.71 4.56 -13.53
C MET A 109 2.13 5.10 -13.39
N GLU A 110 2.24 6.40 -13.14
CA GLU A 110 3.50 7.08 -12.88
C GLU A 110 3.44 7.84 -11.56
N VAL A 111 4.38 7.56 -10.65
CA VAL A 111 4.53 8.35 -9.42
C VAL A 111 5.11 9.71 -9.76
N ILE A 112 4.42 10.79 -9.36
CA ILE A 112 4.90 12.18 -9.49
C ILE A 112 5.57 12.59 -8.18
N GLU A 113 4.88 12.42 -7.07
CA GLU A 113 5.33 12.76 -5.72
C GLU A 113 5.03 11.63 -4.73
N PRO A 114 5.84 11.46 -3.68
CA PRO A 114 7.07 12.17 -3.38
C PRO A 114 8.25 11.69 -4.28
N ILE A 115 9.24 12.57 -4.45
CA ILE A 115 10.39 12.30 -5.34
C ILE A 115 11.19 11.06 -4.93
N TRP A 116 11.29 10.75 -3.64
CA TRP A 116 11.99 9.56 -3.19
C TRP A 116 11.30 8.28 -3.66
N LEU A 117 9.96 8.22 -3.57
CA LEU A 117 9.16 7.07 -4.03
C LEU A 117 9.27 6.92 -5.56
N ARG A 118 9.18 8.04 -6.30
CA ARG A 118 9.40 8.06 -7.75
C ARG A 118 10.75 7.42 -8.12
N ARG A 119 11.82 7.83 -7.42
CA ARG A 119 13.17 7.29 -7.65
C ARG A 119 13.27 5.81 -7.31
N GLU A 120 12.62 5.37 -6.26
CA GLU A 120 12.59 3.97 -5.84
C GLU A 120 11.89 3.10 -6.89
N ILE A 121 10.70 3.50 -7.34
CA ILE A 121 9.96 2.81 -8.41
C ILE A 121 10.78 2.80 -9.71
N ALA A 122 11.35 3.93 -10.13
CA ALA A 122 12.20 3.99 -11.31
C ALA A 122 13.41 3.03 -11.22
N GLY A 123 14.01 2.90 -10.05
CA GLY A 123 15.09 1.93 -9.80
C GLY A 123 14.62 0.49 -9.94
N LYS A 124 13.42 0.14 -9.46
CA LYS A 124 12.81 -1.19 -9.62
C LYS A 124 12.55 -1.49 -11.10
N VAL A 125 11.94 -0.55 -11.82
CA VAL A 125 11.64 -0.67 -13.27
C VAL A 125 12.93 -0.86 -14.06
N LYS A 126 14.00 -0.10 -13.77
CA LYS A 126 15.31 -0.28 -14.43
C LYS A 126 15.90 -1.67 -14.18
N ARG A 127 15.79 -2.20 -12.95
CA ARG A 127 16.23 -3.58 -12.67
C ARG A 127 15.38 -4.63 -13.38
N MET A 128 14.09 -4.39 -13.51
CA MET A 128 13.20 -5.26 -14.30
C MET A 128 13.61 -5.25 -15.77
N TRP A 129 13.75 -4.07 -16.37
CA TRP A 129 14.19 -3.91 -17.75
C TRP A 129 15.50 -4.66 -18.06
N ASN A 130 16.47 -4.60 -17.14
CA ASN A 130 17.74 -5.28 -17.31
C ASN A 130 17.65 -6.82 -17.33
N LYS A 131 16.54 -7.41 -16.83
CA LYS A 131 16.31 -8.86 -16.88
C LYS A 131 15.74 -9.33 -18.24
N TYR A 132 15.19 -8.40 -19.04
CA TYR A 132 14.61 -8.70 -20.35
C TYR A 132 15.51 -8.27 -21.53
N LYS A 133 16.69 -7.76 -21.22
CA LYS A 133 17.75 -7.53 -22.19
C LYS A 133 18.54 -8.81 -22.40
#